data_7cf6e57cec973d2ef14984e973b863bd
#
_entry.id   7cf6e57cec973d2ef14984e973b863bd
#
_cell.length_a   1.000
_cell.length_b   1.000
_cell.length_c   1.000
_cell.angle_alpha   90.00
_cell.angle_beta   90.00
_cell.angle_gamma   90.00
#
_symmetry.space_group_name_H-M   'P 1'
#
loop_
_entity.id
_entity.type
_entity.pdbx_description
1 polymer ?
#
loop_
_entity_poly.entity_id
_entity_poly.type
_entity_poly.pdbx_seq_one_letter_code
_entity_poly.pdbx_strand_id
1 'polypeptide(L)'
;MPLARLAKEIGVRATLDHPLLELNKLLLDEMKQLRDLGVYVGTYCQPMIPSLYQPVADPMETVRTIKEIGPDRCIIGSDFGQVLHMDAVDGMRVFIRALLGFGIKPDDVKIMLKDNPAKLMWLDEN
;
A
#
# COMPACT_ATOMS: atom_id res chain seq x y z
N MET A 1 -9.33 -12.53 -8.20
CA MET A 1 -8.41 -13.71 -8.24
C MET A 1 -7.98 -14.17 -9.64
N PRO A 2 -8.82 -14.22 -10.72
CA PRO A 2 -8.36 -14.67 -12.04
C PRO A 2 -7.19 -13.87 -12.59
N LEU A 3 -7.25 -12.53 -12.54
CA LEU A 3 -6.17 -11.65 -13.02
C LEU A 3 -4.84 -11.86 -12.29
N ALA A 4 -4.85 -12.07 -10.98
CA ALA A 4 -3.64 -12.31 -10.22
C ALA A 4 -2.97 -13.66 -10.58
N ARG A 5 -3.77 -14.69 -10.86
CA ARG A 5 -3.26 -15.97 -11.36
C ARG A 5 -2.65 -15.83 -12.73
N LEU A 6 -3.34 -15.14 -13.64
CA LEU A 6 -2.82 -14.87 -14.98
C LEU A 6 -1.50 -14.07 -14.92
N ALA A 7 -1.44 -13.01 -14.10
CA ALA A 7 -0.21 -12.24 -13.91
C ALA A 7 0.96 -13.14 -13.46
N LYS A 8 0.71 -14.02 -12.50
CA LYS A 8 1.70 -15.01 -12.05
C LYS A 8 2.13 -15.98 -13.16
N GLU A 9 1.18 -16.48 -13.95
CA GLU A 9 1.46 -17.42 -15.05
C GLU A 9 2.31 -16.81 -16.15
N ILE A 10 2.06 -15.55 -16.51
CA ILE A 10 2.81 -14.83 -17.56
C ILE A 10 4.02 -14.06 -17.02
N GLY A 11 4.33 -14.15 -15.73
CA GLY A 11 5.49 -13.53 -15.10
C GLY A 11 5.40 -12.01 -14.92
N VAL A 12 4.21 -11.43 -14.93
CA VAL A 12 3.98 -9.98 -14.72
C VAL A 12 3.88 -9.69 -13.22
N ARG A 13 4.64 -8.70 -12.76
CA ARG A 13 4.53 -8.18 -11.38
C ARG A 13 3.29 -7.28 -11.29
N ALA A 14 2.50 -7.44 -10.24
CA ALA A 14 1.23 -6.75 -10.08
C ALA A 14 1.09 -6.13 -8.69
N THR A 15 0.35 -5.04 -8.59
CA THR A 15 -0.08 -4.43 -7.34
C THR A 15 -1.59 -4.38 -7.25
N LEU A 16 -2.10 -4.53 -6.04
CA LEU A 16 -3.49 -4.27 -5.68
C LEU A 16 -3.56 -2.90 -5.02
N ASP A 17 -4.12 -1.94 -5.72
CA ASP A 17 -4.27 -0.59 -5.19
C ASP A 17 -5.61 -0.41 -4.46
N HIS A 18 -5.59 0.40 -3.41
CA HIS A 18 -6.76 0.80 -2.63
C HIS A 18 -7.61 -0.35 -2.05
N PRO A 19 -7.02 -1.40 -1.45
CA PRO A 19 -7.80 -2.51 -0.91
C PRO A 19 -8.71 -2.13 0.27
N LEU A 20 -8.41 -1.02 0.93
CA LEU A 20 -9.13 -0.53 2.11
C LEU A 20 -10.16 0.55 1.80
N LEU A 21 -10.28 1.00 0.52
CA LEU A 21 -11.34 1.93 0.14
C LEU A 21 -12.71 1.26 0.23
N GLU A 22 -13.71 2.00 0.68
CA GLU A 22 -15.08 1.51 0.88
C GLU A 22 -15.65 0.83 -0.36
N LEU A 23 -15.33 1.35 -1.55
CA LEU A 23 -15.79 0.79 -2.83
C LEU A 23 -15.13 -0.54 -3.20
N ASN A 24 -13.94 -0.81 -2.68
CA ASN A 24 -13.12 -1.98 -3.04
C ASN A 24 -12.80 -2.85 -1.82
N LYS A 25 -13.38 -2.57 -0.67
CA LYS A 25 -12.98 -3.13 0.62
C LYS A 25 -12.83 -4.65 0.56
N LEU A 26 -11.59 -5.08 0.40
CA LEU A 26 -11.23 -6.48 0.47
C LEU A 26 -11.07 -6.93 1.92
N LEU A 27 -11.46 -8.18 2.17
CA LEU A 27 -11.16 -8.83 3.43
C LEU A 27 -9.67 -9.15 3.52
N LEU A 28 -9.15 -9.15 4.72
CA LEU A 28 -7.72 -9.43 4.96
C LEU A 28 -7.28 -10.78 4.38
N ASP A 29 -8.14 -11.79 4.46
CA ASP A 29 -7.85 -13.12 3.91
C ASP A 29 -7.78 -13.12 2.37
N GLU A 30 -8.57 -12.27 1.71
CA GLU A 30 -8.48 -12.09 0.25
C GLU A 30 -7.17 -11.40 -0.14
N MET A 31 -6.74 -10.39 0.63
CA MET A 31 -5.44 -9.74 0.45
C MET A 31 -4.29 -10.74 0.67
N LYS A 32 -4.37 -11.62 1.66
CA LYS A 32 -3.39 -12.70 1.88
C LYS A 32 -3.32 -13.66 0.71
N GLN A 33 -4.45 -14.06 0.13
CA GLN A 33 -4.47 -14.90 -1.06
C GLN A 33 -3.81 -14.22 -2.27
N LEU A 34 -4.02 -12.92 -2.45
CA LEU A 34 -3.35 -12.14 -3.51
C LEU A 34 -1.84 -12.05 -3.28
N ARG A 35 -1.42 -11.77 -2.04
CA ARG A 35 0.00 -11.81 -1.63
C ARG A 35 0.65 -13.14 -1.99
N ASP A 36 0.01 -14.27 -1.70
CA ASP A 36 0.53 -15.62 -1.95
C ASP A 36 0.63 -15.93 -3.46
N LEU A 37 -0.12 -15.20 -4.28
CA LEU A 37 0.05 -15.19 -5.74
C LEU A 37 1.18 -14.26 -6.23
N GLY A 38 1.83 -13.52 -5.33
CA GLY A 38 2.92 -12.61 -5.65
C GLY A 38 2.51 -11.16 -5.89
N VAL A 39 1.23 -10.82 -5.66
CA VAL A 39 0.73 -9.45 -5.81
C VAL A 39 1.19 -8.60 -4.62
N TYR A 40 1.67 -7.39 -4.90
CA TYR A 40 1.92 -6.38 -3.86
C TYR A 40 0.61 -5.71 -3.43
N VAL A 41 0.52 -5.32 -2.17
CA VAL A 41 -0.63 -4.61 -1.59
C VAL A 41 -0.26 -3.15 -1.38
N GLY A 42 -0.92 -2.26 -2.11
CA GLY A 42 -0.74 -0.82 -1.99
C GLY A 42 -1.51 -0.24 -0.81
N THR A 43 -0.82 0.46 0.08
CA THR A 43 -1.41 1.22 1.18
C THR A 43 -1.04 2.70 1.03
N TYR A 44 -2.01 3.58 1.19
CA TYR A 44 -1.87 4.99 0.83
C TYR A 44 -2.22 5.92 1.97
N CYS A 45 -1.62 7.13 1.96
CA CYS A 45 -1.86 8.17 2.95
C CYS A 45 -3.25 8.79 2.81
N GLN A 46 -3.69 8.97 1.58
CA GLN A 46 -4.88 9.73 1.25
C GLN A 46 -6.13 9.29 2.03
N PRO A 47 -6.46 7.99 2.18
CA PRO A 47 -7.62 7.57 2.95
C PRO A 47 -7.55 7.91 4.45
N MET A 48 -6.37 8.19 4.98
CA MET A 48 -6.16 8.55 6.38
C MET A 48 -6.29 10.06 6.66
N ILE A 49 -6.41 10.87 5.62
CA ILE A 49 -6.49 12.33 5.71
C ILE A 49 -7.94 12.76 5.46
N PRO A 50 -8.51 13.67 6.28
CA PRO A 50 -9.83 14.22 6.03
C PRO A 50 -9.93 14.80 4.61
N SER A 51 -10.95 14.40 3.90
CA SER A 51 -11.22 14.87 2.54
C SER A 51 -12.71 15.13 2.38
N LEU A 52 -13.08 16.01 1.43
CA LEU A 52 -14.47 16.27 1.10
C LEU A 52 -15.13 15.11 0.34
N TYR A 53 -14.33 14.16 -0.15
CA TYR A 53 -14.80 13.14 -1.09
C TYR A 53 -15.02 11.78 -0.44
N GLN A 54 -14.42 11.54 0.73
CA GLN A 54 -14.56 10.24 1.41
C GLN A 54 -14.34 10.36 2.92
N PRO A 55 -14.96 9.46 3.70
CA PRO A 55 -14.71 9.34 5.12
C PRO A 55 -13.23 9.02 5.39
N VAL A 56 -12.73 9.47 6.54
CA VAL A 56 -11.41 9.10 7.02
C VAL A 56 -11.40 7.62 7.37
N ALA A 57 -10.49 6.86 6.74
CA ALA A 57 -10.25 5.48 7.11
C ALA A 57 -9.52 5.41 8.46
N ASP A 58 -9.78 4.35 9.23
CA ASP A 58 -9.05 4.10 10.46
C ASP A 58 -7.57 3.81 10.15
N PRO A 59 -6.63 4.64 10.64
CA PRO A 59 -5.20 4.40 10.44
C PRO A 59 -4.74 3.01 10.93
N MET A 60 -5.42 2.46 11.94
CA MET A 60 -5.10 1.16 12.49
C MET A 60 -5.44 0.01 11.52
N GLU A 61 -6.39 0.18 10.60
CA GLU A 61 -6.62 -0.80 9.54
C GLU A 61 -5.41 -0.89 8.59
N THR A 62 -4.84 0.26 8.22
CA THR A 62 -3.61 0.31 7.41
C THR A 62 -2.43 -0.37 8.13
N VAL A 63 -2.21 -0.04 9.39
CA VAL A 63 -1.14 -0.65 10.20
C VAL A 63 -1.33 -2.15 10.36
N ARG A 64 -2.57 -2.60 10.63
CA ARG A 64 -2.92 -4.01 10.72
C ARG A 64 -2.67 -4.73 9.38
N THR A 65 -3.10 -4.14 8.28
CA THR A 65 -2.87 -4.69 6.94
C THR A 65 -1.38 -4.88 6.67
N ILE A 66 -0.54 -3.87 6.93
CA ILE A 66 0.90 -3.98 6.76
C ILE A 66 1.49 -5.11 7.61
N LYS A 67 1.09 -5.23 8.88
CA LYS A 67 1.59 -6.27 9.79
C LYS A 67 1.17 -7.68 9.37
N GLU A 68 -0.05 -7.84 8.87
CA GLU A 68 -0.61 -9.15 8.49
C GLU A 68 -0.19 -9.61 7.10
N ILE A 69 -0.02 -8.68 6.16
CA ILE A 69 0.47 -8.96 4.81
C ILE A 69 1.98 -9.18 4.80
N GLY A 70 2.70 -8.43 5.62
CA GLY A 70 4.15 -8.36 5.67
C GLY A 70 4.69 -7.18 4.83
N PRO A 71 5.69 -6.44 5.38
CA PRO A 71 6.25 -5.27 4.70
C PRO A 71 6.92 -5.62 3.37
N ASP A 72 7.42 -6.85 3.19
CA ASP A 72 8.03 -7.34 1.94
C ASP A 72 7.03 -7.47 0.77
N ARG A 73 5.74 -7.38 1.03
CA ARG A 73 4.66 -7.43 0.05
C ARG A 73 3.73 -6.22 0.09
N CYS A 74 4.07 -5.19 0.85
CA CYS A 74 3.36 -3.92 0.87
C CYS A 74 4.12 -2.85 0.09
N ILE A 75 3.38 -1.93 -0.52
CA ILE A 75 3.89 -0.69 -1.11
C ILE A 75 3.15 0.47 -0.44
N ILE A 76 3.85 1.55 -0.11
CA ILE A 76 3.26 2.77 0.45
C ILE A 76 3.40 3.94 -0.51
N GLY A 77 2.37 4.77 -0.58
CA GLY A 77 2.32 5.97 -1.42
C GLY A 77 1.44 7.06 -0.81
N SER A 78 1.48 8.26 -1.39
CA SER A 78 0.65 9.38 -0.94
C SER A 78 -0.77 9.30 -1.45
N ASP A 79 -0.92 8.97 -2.71
CA ASP A 79 -2.18 9.11 -3.47
C ASP A 79 -2.73 10.54 -3.46
N PHE A 80 -1.82 11.53 -3.41
CA PHE A 80 -2.15 12.95 -3.48
C PHE A 80 -1.98 13.50 -4.89
N GLY A 81 -2.71 14.55 -5.21
CA GLY A 81 -2.75 15.21 -6.51
C GLY A 81 -4.09 15.92 -6.75
N GLN A 82 -5.02 15.78 -5.83
CA GLN A 82 -6.32 16.45 -5.88
C GLN A 82 -6.20 17.86 -5.26
N VAL A 83 -7.02 18.80 -5.76
CA VAL A 83 -6.94 20.24 -5.45
C VAL A 83 -6.96 20.57 -3.95
N LEU A 84 -7.62 19.77 -3.13
CA LEU A 84 -7.78 20.03 -1.69
C LEU A 84 -6.84 19.21 -0.81
N HIS A 85 -5.92 18.47 -1.40
CA HIS A 85 -4.94 17.73 -0.63
C HIS A 85 -3.70 18.58 -0.37
N MET A 86 -2.94 18.20 0.67
CA MET A 86 -1.62 18.75 0.89
C MET A 86 -0.67 18.31 -0.23
N ASP A 87 0.49 18.95 -0.31
CA ASP A 87 1.56 18.53 -1.21
C ASP A 87 1.94 17.05 -0.98
N ALA A 88 2.23 16.32 -2.06
CA ALA A 88 2.50 14.88 -2.01
C ALA A 88 3.72 14.54 -1.15
N VAL A 89 4.75 15.41 -1.13
CA VAL A 89 5.96 15.19 -0.32
C VAL A 89 5.65 15.37 1.17
N ASP A 90 4.88 16.39 1.52
CA ASP A 90 4.48 16.62 2.90
C ASP A 90 3.51 15.54 3.38
N GLY A 91 2.60 15.09 2.53
CA GLY A 91 1.73 13.95 2.80
C GLY A 91 2.52 12.68 3.09
N MET A 92 3.54 12.37 2.28
CA MET A 92 4.40 11.22 2.56
C MET A 92 5.17 11.36 3.87
N ARG A 93 5.65 12.56 4.21
CA ARG A 93 6.31 12.80 5.50
C ARG A 93 5.37 12.55 6.68
N VAL A 94 4.11 13.03 6.58
CA VAL A 94 3.08 12.77 7.59
C VAL A 94 2.79 11.28 7.69
N PHE A 95 2.60 10.60 6.57
CA PHE A 95 2.30 9.18 6.53
C PHE A 95 3.43 8.34 7.15
N ILE A 96 4.67 8.57 6.77
CA ILE A 96 5.83 7.88 7.35
C ILE A 96 5.89 8.08 8.86
N ARG A 97 5.73 9.33 9.33
CA ARG A 97 5.72 9.62 10.78
C ARG A 97 4.59 8.90 11.50
N ALA A 98 3.40 8.84 10.91
CA ALA A 98 2.26 8.12 11.48
C ALA A 98 2.55 6.61 11.56
N LEU A 99 3.04 5.99 10.49
CA LEU A 99 3.40 4.57 10.49
C LEU A 99 4.46 4.23 11.57
N LEU A 100 5.51 5.06 11.69
CA LEU A 100 6.53 4.91 12.73
C LEU A 100 5.91 5.07 14.13
N GLY A 101 5.03 6.07 14.32
CA GLY A 101 4.32 6.30 15.58
C GLY A 101 3.41 5.15 15.98
N PHE A 102 2.84 4.43 15.02
CA PHE A 102 2.03 3.21 15.23
C PHE A 102 2.87 1.91 15.28
N GLY A 103 4.20 2.03 15.33
CA GLY A 103 5.11 0.92 15.57
C GLY A 103 5.49 0.09 14.34
N ILE A 104 5.36 0.64 13.13
CA ILE A 104 6.04 0.09 11.95
C ILE A 104 7.52 0.48 12.04
N LYS A 105 8.42 -0.47 11.77
CA LYS A 105 9.85 -0.23 11.90
C LYS A 105 10.41 0.61 10.73
N PRO A 106 11.47 1.41 10.95
CA PRO A 106 12.09 2.18 9.87
C PRO A 106 12.54 1.34 8.67
N ASP A 107 13.08 0.15 8.91
CA ASP A 107 13.50 -0.77 7.85
C ASP A 107 12.30 -1.29 7.05
N ASP A 108 11.17 -1.55 7.69
CA ASP A 108 9.93 -1.95 7.02
C ASP A 108 9.40 -0.82 6.13
N VAL A 109 9.47 0.43 6.61
CA VAL A 109 9.10 1.61 5.81
C VAL A 109 10.00 1.73 4.58
N LYS A 110 11.31 1.54 4.74
CA LYS A 110 12.28 1.56 3.62
C LYS A 110 11.95 0.48 2.58
N ILE A 111 11.64 -0.74 3.02
CA ILE A 111 11.25 -1.85 2.13
C ILE A 111 10.01 -1.45 1.32
N MET A 112 8.97 -0.96 1.97
CA MET A 112 7.70 -0.61 1.33
C MET A 112 7.78 0.62 0.41
N LEU A 113 8.65 1.58 0.73
CA LEU A 113 8.76 2.84 -0.01
C LEU A 113 9.77 2.78 -1.16
N LYS A 114 10.81 1.96 -1.04
CA LYS A 114 11.93 1.93 -1.97
C LYS A 114 12.13 0.56 -2.61
N ASP A 115 12.35 -0.47 -1.79
CA ASP A 115 12.84 -1.75 -2.28
C ASP A 115 11.75 -2.51 -3.05
N ASN A 116 10.52 -2.52 -2.55
CA ASN A 116 9.39 -3.15 -3.23
C ASN A 116 8.96 -2.42 -4.52
N PRO A 117 8.83 -1.06 -4.55
CA PRO A 117 8.63 -0.35 -5.81
C PRO A 117 9.72 -0.62 -6.84
N ALA A 118 11.00 -0.67 -6.43
CA ALA A 118 12.09 -1.01 -7.34
C ALA A 118 11.93 -2.41 -7.92
N LYS A 119 11.61 -3.40 -7.10
CA LYS A 119 11.29 -4.77 -7.55
C LYS A 119 10.10 -4.77 -8.51
N LEU A 120 8.98 -4.10 -8.15
CA LEU A 120 7.80 -4.05 -9.00
C LEU A 120 8.12 -3.52 -10.41
N MET A 121 9.03 -2.54 -10.50
CA MET A 121 9.45 -1.90 -11.75
C MET A 121 10.69 -2.53 -12.40
N TRP A 122 11.15 -3.70 -11.96
CA TRP A 122 12.34 -4.41 -12.50
C TRP A 122 13.65 -3.62 -12.38
N LEU A 123 13.74 -2.67 -11.44
CA LEU A 123 14.93 -1.85 -11.22
C LEU A 123 15.98 -2.53 -10.34
N ASP A 124 15.66 -3.67 -9.76
CA ASP A 124 16.54 -4.48 -8.92
C ASP A 124 17.38 -5.51 -9.71
N GLU A 125 17.19 -5.59 -11.02
CA GLU A 125 17.87 -6.56 -11.90
C GLU A 125 19.04 -5.94 -12.70
N ASN A 126 19.41 -4.66 -12.40
CA ASN A 126 20.51 -3.94 -13.05
C ASN A 126 21.74 -3.80 -12.14
#